data_72a011ef955b807127e07e6f434d7793
#
_entry.id   72a011ef955b807127e07e6f434d7793
#
_cell.length_a   1.000
_cell.length_b   1.000
_cell.length_c   1.000
_cell.angle_alpha   90.00
_cell.angle_beta   90.00
_cell.angle_gamma   90.00
#
_symmetry.space_group_name_H-M   'P 1'
#
loop_
_entity.id
_entity.type
_entity.pdbx_description
1 polymer ?
#
loop_
_entity_poly.entity_id
_entity_poly.type
_entity_poly.pdbx_seq_one_letter_code
_entity_poly.pdbx_strand_id
1 'polypeptide(L)'
;MRMRHALLLILGASPMGYANDFPTRARIEFVLACMRESKAPPQESMYKCSCAIDAIADKVAYRTWVDLSTVANGITIAGERGGVMRDFKDGRKLIVSFRELQDSAKKACFIRNE
;
A
#
# COMPACT_ATOMS: atom_id res chain seq x y z
N MET A 1 -17.05 -23.92 -54.99
CA MET A 1 -17.17 -22.87 -53.95
C MET A 1 -16.15 -23.16 -52.87
N ARG A 2 -15.09 -22.34 -52.83
CA ARG A 2 -14.05 -22.47 -51.77
C ARG A 2 -14.37 -21.47 -50.66
N MET A 3 -14.89 -21.97 -49.54
CA MET A 3 -15.08 -21.19 -48.34
C MET A 3 -13.71 -20.93 -47.69
N ARG A 4 -13.25 -19.67 -47.82
CA ARG A 4 -12.06 -19.17 -47.10
C ARG A 4 -12.47 -18.84 -45.69
N HIS A 5 -12.10 -19.68 -44.75
CA HIS A 5 -12.24 -19.39 -43.32
C HIS A 5 -11.18 -18.32 -42.95
N ALA A 6 -11.62 -17.09 -42.82
CA ALA A 6 -10.81 -16.05 -42.23
C ALA A 6 -10.74 -16.30 -40.72
N LEU A 7 -9.58 -16.78 -40.28
CA LEU A 7 -9.25 -16.95 -38.85
C LEU A 7 -9.00 -15.55 -38.29
N LEU A 8 -10.01 -14.96 -37.65
CA LEU A 8 -9.84 -13.72 -36.89
C LEU A 8 -9.01 -14.02 -35.64
N LEU A 9 -7.73 -13.68 -35.67
CA LEU A 9 -6.89 -13.59 -34.50
C LEU A 9 -7.35 -12.39 -33.66
N ILE A 10 -8.18 -12.65 -32.66
CA ILE A 10 -8.46 -11.68 -31.61
C ILE A 10 -7.22 -11.60 -30.74
N LEU A 11 -6.34 -10.63 -31.03
CA LEU A 11 -5.32 -10.22 -30.07
C LEU A 11 -6.07 -9.59 -28.87
N GLY A 12 -6.29 -10.40 -27.84
CA GLY A 12 -6.78 -9.92 -26.57
C GLY A 12 -5.77 -8.93 -26.00
N ALA A 13 -6.11 -7.64 -26.03
CA ALA A 13 -5.41 -6.65 -25.24
C ALA A 13 -5.63 -7.02 -23.77
N SER A 14 -4.65 -7.71 -23.18
CA SER A 14 -4.61 -7.92 -21.72
C SER A 14 -4.60 -6.55 -21.07
N PRO A 15 -5.56 -6.20 -20.18
CA PRO A 15 -5.43 -4.99 -19.39
C PRO A 15 -4.07 -5.09 -18.71
N MET A 16 -3.21 -4.08 -18.89
CA MET A 16 -2.01 -3.92 -18.08
C MET A 16 -2.49 -3.74 -16.65
N GLY A 17 -2.66 -4.85 -15.93
CA GLY A 17 -2.81 -4.82 -14.49
C GLY A 17 -1.58 -4.10 -13.95
N TYR A 18 -1.78 -3.10 -13.12
CA TYR A 18 -0.69 -2.50 -12.37
C TYR A 18 0.06 -3.65 -11.69
N ALA A 19 1.20 -4.02 -12.23
CA ALA A 19 2.07 -4.97 -11.58
C ALA A 19 2.44 -4.33 -10.25
N ASN A 20 2.02 -4.98 -9.17
CA ASN A 20 2.36 -4.58 -7.82
C ASN A 20 3.88 -4.51 -7.71
N ASP A 21 4.42 -3.29 -7.64
CA ASP A 21 5.84 -2.98 -7.70
C ASP A 21 6.50 -2.91 -6.31
N PHE A 22 5.78 -3.29 -5.26
CA PHE A 22 6.32 -3.32 -3.91
C PHE A 22 7.39 -4.40 -3.77
N PRO A 23 8.63 -4.05 -3.41
CA PRO A 23 9.67 -5.03 -3.16
C PRO A 23 9.30 -5.96 -2.01
N THR A 24 9.72 -7.21 -2.08
CA THR A 24 9.49 -8.21 -1.01
C THR A 24 9.96 -7.70 0.35
N ARG A 25 11.12 -7.04 0.40
CA ARG A 25 11.64 -6.44 1.63
C ARG A 25 10.66 -5.45 2.26
N ALA A 26 10.12 -4.53 1.47
CA ALA A 26 9.17 -3.53 1.95
C ALA A 26 7.89 -4.18 2.50
N ARG A 27 7.42 -5.25 1.87
CA ARG A 27 6.28 -6.04 2.34
C ARG A 27 6.56 -6.70 3.68
N ILE A 28 7.73 -7.33 3.82
CA ILE A 28 8.14 -7.98 5.08
C ILE A 28 8.27 -6.96 6.20
N GLU A 29 8.91 -5.82 5.95
CA GLU A 29 9.05 -4.73 6.92
C GLU A 29 7.68 -4.22 7.41
N PHE A 30 6.73 -4.04 6.50
CA PHE A 30 5.36 -3.65 6.85
C PHE A 30 4.67 -4.72 7.71
N VAL A 31 4.72 -5.98 7.30
CA VAL A 31 4.08 -7.09 8.03
C VAL A 31 4.63 -7.21 9.43
N LEU A 32 5.95 -7.15 9.60
CA LEU A 32 6.59 -7.22 10.91
C LEU A 32 6.21 -6.04 11.81
N ALA A 33 6.13 -4.83 11.26
CA ALA A 33 5.69 -3.65 12.00
C ALA A 33 4.21 -3.78 12.43
N CYS A 34 3.35 -4.17 11.52
CA CYS A 34 1.92 -4.39 11.76
C CYS A 34 1.69 -5.47 12.83
N MET A 35 2.44 -6.58 12.78
CA MET A 35 2.32 -7.67 13.76
C MET A 35 2.74 -7.23 15.17
N ARG A 36 3.72 -6.34 15.30
CA ARG A 36 4.13 -5.81 16.61
C ARG A 36 3.02 -4.99 17.29
N GLU A 37 2.20 -4.34 16.51
CA GLU A 37 1.07 -3.52 17.00
C GLU A 37 -0.19 -4.36 17.24
N SER A 38 -0.26 -5.55 16.65
CA SER A 38 -1.42 -6.42 16.73
C SER A 38 -1.52 -7.13 18.07
N LYS A 39 -2.72 -7.22 18.61
CA LYS A 39 -3.05 -8.02 19.78
C LYS A 39 -3.59 -9.41 19.42
N ALA A 40 -3.80 -9.69 18.15
CA ALA A 40 -4.25 -11.00 17.69
C ALA A 40 -3.11 -12.04 17.77
N PRO A 41 -3.45 -13.34 17.79
CA PRO A 41 -2.45 -14.40 17.72
C PRO A 41 -1.49 -14.22 16.54
N PRO A 42 -0.21 -14.63 16.66
CA PRO A 42 0.80 -14.35 15.65
C PRO A 42 0.43 -14.79 14.24
N GLN A 43 -0.15 -15.98 14.08
CA GLN A 43 -0.54 -16.49 12.76
C GLN A 43 -1.68 -15.68 12.14
N GLU A 44 -2.70 -15.35 12.94
CA GLU A 44 -3.79 -14.49 12.50
C GLU A 44 -3.29 -13.10 12.11
N SER A 45 -2.42 -12.51 12.92
CA SER A 45 -1.78 -11.21 12.65
C SER A 45 -0.99 -11.24 11.35
N MET A 46 -0.23 -12.30 11.09
CA MET A 46 0.54 -12.45 9.88
C MET A 46 -0.38 -12.42 8.63
N TYR A 47 -1.47 -13.17 8.63
CA TYR A 47 -2.41 -13.18 7.51
C TYR A 47 -3.09 -11.83 7.30
N LYS A 48 -3.57 -11.21 8.38
CA LYS A 48 -4.23 -9.90 8.31
C LYS A 48 -3.27 -8.80 7.85
N CYS A 49 -2.05 -8.77 8.37
CA CYS A 49 -1.04 -7.79 8.00
C CYS A 49 -0.55 -7.98 6.56
N SER A 50 -0.44 -9.22 6.09
CA SER A 50 -0.13 -9.53 4.69
C SER A 50 -1.26 -9.06 3.75
N CYS A 51 -2.51 -9.29 4.12
CA CYS A 51 -3.67 -8.75 3.41
C CYS A 51 -3.61 -7.22 3.32
N ALA A 52 -3.27 -6.55 4.41
CA ALA A 52 -3.22 -5.08 4.45
C ALA A 52 -2.17 -4.50 3.50
N ILE A 53 -0.96 -5.06 3.45
CA ILE A 53 0.05 -4.56 2.51
C ILE A 53 -0.31 -4.87 1.06
N ASP A 54 -0.95 -5.99 0.78
CA ASP A 54 -1.46 -6.29 -0.56
C ASP A 54 -2.54 -5.29 -0.98
N ALA A 55 -3.47 -4.95 -0.10
CA ALA A 55 -4.51 -3.96 -0.36
C ALA A 55 -3.92 -2.56 -0.62
N ILE A 56 -2.87 -2.17 0.09
CA ILE A 56 -2.14 -0.92 -0.14
C ILE A 56 -1.46 -0.95 -1.50
N ALA A 57 -0.75 -2.02 -1.80
CA ALA A 57 0.00 -2.18 -3.04
C ALA A 57 -0.88 -2.24 -4.29
N ASP A 58 -2.13 -2.63 -4.15
CA ASP A 58 -3.12 -2.58 -5.23
C ASP A 58 -3.61 -1.15 -5.53
N LYS A 59 -3.50 -0.25 -4.56
CA LYS A 59 -4.02 1.13 -4.68
C LYS A 59 -2.97 2.14 -5.08
N VAL A 60 -1.72 1.97 -4.67
CA VAL A 60 -0.65 2.94 -4.90
C VAL A 60 0.62 2.26 -5.37
N ALA A 61 1.42 2.97 -6.18
CA ALA A 61 2.77 2.56 -6.53
C ALA A 61 3.69 2.61 -5.30
N TYR A 62 4.71 1.78 -5.27
CA TYR A 62 5.67 1.74 -4.18
C TYR A 62 6.33 3.09 -3.91
N ARG A 63 6.67 3.85 -4.96
CA ARG A 63 7.22 5.21 -4.82
C ARG A 63 6.28 6.12 -4.04
N THR A 64 4.99 6.11 -4.36
CA THR A 64 3.98 6.89 -3.65
C THR A 64 3.90 6.50 -2.18
N TRP A 65 3.95 5.22 -1.88
CA TRP A 65 4.02 4.71 -0.52
C TRP A 65 5.24 5.22 0.24
N VAL A 66 6.42 5.20 -0.39
CA VAL A 66 7.66 5.71 0.21
C VAL A 66 7.55 7.20 0.52
N ASP A 67 7.04 7.99 -0.42
CA ASP A 67 6.87 9.44 -0.24
C ASP A 67 5.90 9.74 0.91
N LEU A 68 4.75 9.10 0.94
CA LEU A 68 3.74 9.27 2.00
C LEU A 68 4.25 8.85 3.37
N SER A 69 4.90 7.69 3.46
CA SER A 69 5.44 7.17 4.72
C SER A 69 6.61 8.01 5.24
N THR A 70 7.43 8.55 4.35
CA THR A 70 8.53 9.44 4.71
C THR A 70 8.02 10.72 5.35
N VAL A 71 7.01 11.35 4.76
CA VAL A 71 6.38 12.56 5.34
C VAL A 71 5.73 12.24 6.67
N ALA A 72 4.95 11.16 6.74
CA ALA A 72 4.26 10.75 7.96
C ALA A 72 5.24 10.44 9.11
N ASN A 73 6.34 9.77 8.83
CA ASN A 73 7.39 9.49 9.82
C ASN A 73 8.19 10.74 10.17
N GLY A 74 8.46 11.61 9.21
CA GLY A 74 9.24 12.82 9.40
C GLY A 74 8.62 13.80 10.39
N ILE A 75 7.29 13.91 10.43
CA ILE A 75 6.60 14.80 11.38
C ILE A 75 6.68 14.35 12.84
N THR A 76 6.99 13.08 13.08
CA THR A 76 7.15 12.53 14.43
C THR A 76 8.55 12.77 15.01
N ILE A 77 9.48 13.24 14.17
CA ILE A 77 10.85 13.57 14.61
C ILE A 77 10.81 14.83 15.48
N ALA A 78 11.36 14.74 16.68
CA ALA A 78 11.49 15.89 17.58
C ALA A 78 12.53 16.90 17.05
N GLY A 79 12.34 18.19 17.36
CA GLY A 79 13.25 19.26 17.05
C GLY A 79 13.05 19.87 15.65
N GLU A 80 14.07 20.60 15.16
CA GLU A 80 13.99 21.40 13.93
C GLU A 80 13.74 20.57 12.68
N ARG A 81 14.33 19.37 12.58
CA ARG A 81 14.14 18.46 11.42
C ARG A 81 12.68 18.03 11.28
N GLY A 82 12.04 17.71 12.40
CA GLY A 82 10.60 17.40 12.40
C GLY A 82 9.76 18.64 12.11
N GLY A 83 10.20 19.84 12.54
CA GLY A 83 9.55 21.12 12.25
C GLY A 83 9.42 21.38 10.76
N VAL A 84 10.48 21.18 9.99
CA VAL A 84 10.47 21.34 8.53
C VAL A 84 9.39 20.47 7.87
N MET A 85 9.27 19.22 8.31
CA MET A 85 8.24 18.30 7.78
C MET A 85 6.83 18.70 8.21
N ARG A 86 6.66 19.20 9.44
CA ARG A 86 5.36 19.70 9.94
C ARG A 86 4.91 20.97 9.24
N ASP A 87 5.84 21.81 8.84
CA ASP A 87 5.58 23.11 8.17
C ASP A 87 5.47 22.97 6.65
N PHE A 88 5.73 21.78 6.12
CA PHE A 88 5.57 21.51 4.70
C PHE A 88 4.14 21.78 4.27
N LYS A 89 3.95 22.64 3.27
CA LYS A 89 2.64 23.19 2.86
C LYS A 89 1.58 22.11 2.62
N ASP A 90 1.98 20.98 2.00
CA ASP A 90 1.09 19.88 1.68
C ASP A 90 1.22 18.70 2.67
N GLY A 91 2.04 18.85 3.71
CA GLY A 91 2.34 17.78 4.66
C GLY A 91 1.10 17.21 5.35
N ARG A 92 0.21 18.07 5.81
CA ARG A 92 -1.05 17.62 6.45
C ARG A 92 -1.93 16.82 5.50
N LYS A 93 -2.04 17.26 4.25
CA LYS A 93 -2.83 16.59 3.22
C LYS A 93 -2.26 15.19 2.90
N LEU A 94 -0.95 15.10 2.79
CA LEU A 94 -0.26 13.82 2.57
C LEU A 94 -0.43 12.87 3.75
N ILE A 95 -0.40 13.37 4.98
CA ILE A 95 -0.64 12.57 6.19
C ILE A 95 -2.07 12.05 6.25
N VAL A 96 -3.05 12.88 5.93
CA VAL A 96 -4.45 12.46 5.86
C VAL A 96 -4.61 11.35 4.82
N SER A 97 -4.06 11.54 3.62
CA SER A 97 -4.09 10.52 2.56
C SER A 97 -3.41 9.21 2.97
N PHE A 98 -2.30 9.30 3.68
CA PHE A 98 -1.57 8.13 4.19
C PHE A 98 -2.41 7.36 5.23
N ARG A 99 -3.02 8.06 6.16
CA ARG A 99 -3.91 7.46 7.18
C ARG A 99 -5.13 6.82 6.55
N GLU A 100 -5.79 7.49 5.62
CA GLU A 100 -6.94 6.97 4.90
C GLU A 100 -6.59 5.69 4.14
N LEU A 101 -5.43 5.65 3.50
CA LEU A 101 -4.92 4.47 2.81
C LEU A 101 -4.72 3.29 3.76
N GLN A 102 -4.09 3.54 4.90
CA GLN A 102 -3.87 2.51 5.92
C GLN A 102 -5.18 2.03 6.56
N ASP A 103 -6.06 2.94 6.93
CA ASP A 103 -7.35 2.62 7.57
C ASP A 103 -8.24 1.83 6.63
N SER A 104 -8.29 2.21 5.35
CA SER A 104 -9.01 1.48 4.32
C SER A 104 -8.48 0.04 4.16
N ALA A 105 -7.15 -0.14 4.16
CA ALA A 105 -6.52 -1.45 4.06
C ALA A 105 -6.79 -2.31 5.30
N LYS A 106 -6.65 -1.72 6.49
CA LYS A 106 -6.96 -2.40 7.76
C LYS A 106 -8.42 -2.85 7.83
N LYS A 107 -9.34 -1.98 7.44
CA LYS A 107 -10.77 -2.29 7.40
C LYS A 107 -11.09 -3.42 6.43
N ALA A 108 -10.51 -3.40 5.24
CA ALA A 108 -10.68 -4.45 4.23
C ALA A 108 -10.14 -5.82 4.70
N CYS A 109 -9.13 -5.81 5.57
CA CYS A 109 -8.47 -7.01 6.09
C CYS A 109 -8.90 -7.40 7.51
N PHE A 110 -9.99 -6.83 8.03
CA PHE A 110 -10.54 -7.11 9.36
C PHE A 110 -9.56 -6.86 10.51
N ILE A 111 -8.67 -5.90 10.36
CA ILE A 111 -7.79 -5.45 11.44
C ILE A 111 -8.56 -4.42 12.27
N ARG A 112 -8.75 -4.70 13.54
CA ARG A 112 -9.39 -3.77 14.48
C ARG A 112 -8.35 -2.81 15.03
N ASN A 113 -8.67 -1.52 15.03
CA ASN A 113 -7.94 -0.53 15.82
C ASN A 113 -8.44 -0.68 17.27
N GLU A 114 -7.68 -1.36 18.07
CA GLU A 114 -7.92 -1.43 19.53
C GLU A 114 -7.07 -0.42 20.26
#